data_3856817c9da03e736622878b038c2bc4
#
_entry.id   3856817c9da03e736622878b038c2bc4
#
_cell.length_a   1.000
_cell.length_b   1.000
_cell.length_c   1.000
_cell.angle_alpha   90.00
_cell.angle_beta   90.00
_cell.angle_gamma   90.00
#
_symmetry.space_group_name_H-M   'P 1'
#
loop_
_entity.id
_entity.type
_entity.pdbx_description
1 polymer ?
#
loop_
_entity_poly.entity_id
_entity_poly.type
_entity_poly.pdbx_seq_one_letter_code
_entity_poly.pdbx_strand_id
1 'polypeptide(L)'
;MNTSDPFELLQDLEKRTLKSSSGLPTLDRVAEEWVGVGFRIGDSRLIAAMSDVKEILDLPEITNVPGVKSWIVGVANVRGSLLPIMDMKGFLLGEDIKQRSKGRVVVIDYKGFDTGLVVEEVYGMRHFREGDSTSDIPEVNESISPYIEGAFKQDEEHWPVFSFNKMTEDERFAQAAL
;
A
#
# COMPACT_ATOMS: atom_id res chain seq x y z
N MET A 1 -23.18 -63.93 -3.74
CA MET A 1 -22.09 -62.94 -3.74
C MET A 1 -22.55 -61.76 -4.54
N ASN A 2 -23.02 -60.71 -3.83
CA ASN A 2 -23.43 -59.46 -4.49
C ASN A 2 -22.18 -58.62 -4.75
N THR A 3 -21.70 -58.66 -5.96
CA THR A 3 -20.77 -57.70 -6.45
C THR A 3 -21.54 -56.41 -6.80
N SER A 4 -21.69 -55.53 -5.81
CA SER A 4 -22.18 -54.20 -6.09
C SER A 4 -21.17 -53.54 -7.04
N ASP A 5 -21.67 -53.12 -8.20
CA ASP A 5 -20.86 -52.42 -9.19
C ASP A 5 -20.22 -51.17 -8.53
N PRO A 6 -18.89 -51.02 -8.61
CA PRO A 6 -18.21 -49.84 -8.04
C PRO A 6 -18.81 -48.52 -8.50
N PHE A 7 -19.43 -48.51 -9.66
CA PHE A 7 -20.07 -47.34 -10.25
C PHE A 7 -21.39 -46.94 -9.53
N GLU A 8 -22.19 -47.96 -9.14
CA GLU A 8 -23.40 -47.73 -8.34
C GLU A 8 -23.07 -47.18 -6.95
N LEU A 9 -21.99 -47.70 -6.33
CA LEU A 9 -21.52 -47.22 -5.03
C LEU A 9 -21.07 -45.74 -5.08
N LEU A 10 -20.37 -45.37 -6.14
CA LEU A 10 -19.94 -43.97 -6.35
C LEU A 10 -21.13 -43.04 -6.57
N GLN A 11 -22.14 -43.44 -7.35
CA GLN A 11 -23.35 -42.65 -7.56
C GLN A 11 -24.18 -42.49 -6.28
N ASP A 12 -24.23 -43.52 -5.43
CA ASP A 12 -24.94 -43.43 -4.13
C ASP A 12 -24.21 -42.52 -3.15
N LEU A 13 -22.88 -42.55 -3.14
CA LEU A 13 -22.04 -41.62 -2.37
C LEU A 13 -22.20 -40.19 -2.85
N GLU A 14 -22.23 -39.96 -4.16
CA GLU A 14 -22.45 -38.63 -4.73
C GLU A 14 -23.83 -38.06 -4.36
N LYS A 15 -24.89 -38.88 -4.44
CA LYS A 15 -26.25 -38.50 -4.03
C LYS A 15 -26.36 -38.25 -2.50
N ARG A 16 -25.61 -38.97 -1.69
CA ARG A 16 -25.57 -38.75 -0.24
C ARG A 16 -24.78 -37.49 0.12
N THR A 17 -23.70 -37.21 -0.59
CA THR A 17 -22.93 -35.98 -0.41
C THR A 17 -23.75 -34.75 -0.82
N LEU A 18 -24.49 -34.82 -1.91
CA LEU A 18 -25.39 -33.73 -2.33
C LEU A 18 -26.59 -33.52 -1.38
N LYS A 19 -27.05 -34.57 -0.69
CA LYS A 19 -28.11 -34.43 0.34
C LYS A 19 -27.59 -33.99 1.70
N SER A 20 -26.31 -34.20 2.00
CA SER A 20 -25.67 -33.75 3.25
C SER A 20 -25.08 -32.34 3.13
N SER A 21 -25.13 -31.72 1.96
CA SER A 21 -24.67 -30.35 1.74
C SER A 21 -25.68 -29.27 2.14
N SER A 22 -26.59 -29.60 3.07
CA SER A 22 -27.30 -28.57 3.81
C SER A 22 -26.38 -28.01 4.89
N GLY A 23 -25.42 -27.16 4.45
CA GLY A 23 -24.47 -26.52 5.37
C GLY A 23 -23.07 -26.29 4.81
N LEU A 24 -22.91 -26.18 3.48
CA LEU A 24 -21.82 -25.34 3.04
C LEU A 24 -22.08 -23.97 3.66
N PRO A 25 -21.12 -23.42 4.45
CA PRO A 25 -21.20 -22.01 4.79
C PRO A 25 -21.47 -21.33 3.46
N THR A 26 -22.60 -20.65 3.33
CA THR A 26 -22.72 -19.60 2.35
C THR A 26 -21.40 -18.86 2.47
N LEU A 27 -20.61 -18.86 1.41
CA LEU A 27 -19.59 -17.86 1.25
C LEU A 27 -20.37 -16.55 1.42
N ASP A 28 -20.51 -16.12 2.69
CA ASP A 28 -20.82 -14.75 2.99
C ASP A 28 -19.89 -14.03 2.03
N ARG A 29 -20.45 -13.20 1.14
CA ARG A 29 -19.70 -12.36 0.25
C ARG A 29 -18.52 -11.89 1.08
N VAL A 30 -17.32 -12.36 0.75
CA VAL A 30 -16.11 -11.82 1.35
C VAL A 30 -16.23 -10.35 1.02
N ALA A 31 -16.69 -9.56 1.99
CA ALA A 31 -16.81 -8.13 1.83
C ALA A 31 -15.44 -7.73 1.31
N GLU A 32 -15.38 -7.12 0.13
CA GLU A 32 -14.11 -6.76 -0.50
C GLU A 32 -13.36 -5.92 0.52
N GLU A 33 -12.37 -6.55 1.13
CA GLU A 33 -11.57 -5.93 2.17
C GLU A 33 -10.47 -5.15 1.47
N TRP A 34 -10.47 -3.84 1.64
CA TRP A 34 -9.41 -3.00 1.11
C TRP A 34 -8.26 -2.95 2.12
N VAL A 35 -7.06 -3.24 1.68
CA VAL A 35 -5.87 -3.26 2.52
C VAL A 35 -4.92 -2.15 2.11
N GLY A 36 -4.48 -1.37 3.07
CA GLY A 36 -3.52 -0.30 2.85
C GLY A 36 -2.43 -0.24 3.90
N VAL A 37 -1.40 0.52 3.60
CA VAL A 37 -0.31 0.87 4.50
C VAL A 37 -0.51 2.28 5.00
N GLY A 38 -0.65 2.43 6.32
CA GLY A 38 -0.74 3.73 6.98
C GLY A 38 0.65 4.33 7.18
N PHE A 39 0.80 5.62 6.90
CA PHE A 39 2.05 6.35 7.09
C PHE A 39 1.81 7.83 7.38
N ARG A 40 2.86 8.55 7.79
CA ARG A 40 2.78 9.97 8.12
C ARG A 40 3.78 10.80 7.31
N ILE A 41 3.30 11.94 6.84
CA ILE A 41 4.10 13.00 6.22
C ILE A 41 3.69 14.32 6.84
N GLY A 42 4.63 14.98 7.52
CA GLY A 42 4.32 16.16 8.33
C GLY A 42 3.27 15.83 9.40
N ASP A 43 2.20 16.59 9.43
CA ASP A 43 1.07 16.38 10.34
C ASP A 43 -0.03 15.48 9.74
N SER A 44 0.10 15.10 8.46
CA SER A 44 -0.92 14.31 7.77
C SER A 44 -0.69 12.82 7.94
N ARG A 45 -1.69 12.12 8.50
CA ARG A 45 -1.79 10.66 8.49
C ARG A 45 -2.47 10.25 7.20
N LEU A 46 -1.85 9.38 6.46
CA LEU A 46 -2.26 8.95 5.14
C LEU A 46 -2.29 7.42 5.06
N ILE A 47 -3.02 6.90 4.10
CA ILE A 47 -2.99 5.48 3.78
C ILE A 47 -2.83 5.30 2.28
N ALA A 48 -2.01 4.35 1.84
CA ALA A 48 -1.88 3.98 0.45
C ALA A 48 -2.28 2.51 0.24
N ALA A 49 -2.76 2.19 -0.95
CA ALA A 49 -3.10 0.81 -1.29
C ALA A 49 -1.89 -0.11 -1.12
N MET A 50 -2.10 -1.25 -0.49
CA MET A 50 -1.03 -2.25 -0.31
C MET A 50 -0.49 -2.77 -1.65
N SER A 51 -1.32 -2.77 -2.69
CA SER A 51 -0.92 -3.14 -4.06
C SER A 51 0.16 -2.25 -4.65
N ASP A 52 0.26 -0.99 -4.19
CA ASP A 52 1.21 -0.02 -4.70
C ASP A 52 2.55 -0.08 -3.95
N VAL A 53 2.59 -0.81 -2.82
CA VAL A 53 3.76 -0.94 -1.97
C VAL A 53 4.42 -2.30 -2.19
N LYS A 54 5.66 -2.30 -2.64
CA LYS A 54 6.45 -3.53 -2.80
C LYS A 54 7.04 -4.01 -1.49
N GLU A 55 7.62 -3.09 -0.73
CA GLU A 55 8.35 -3.40 0.49
C GLU A 55 8.42 -2.18 1.41
N ILE A 56 8.59 -2.42 2.70
CA ILE A 56 8.85 -1.39 3.71
C ILE A 56 10.16 -1.74 4.39
N LEU A 57 11.10 -0.80 4.38
CA LEU A 57 12.46 -0.98 4.89
C LEU A 57 12.76 0.00 6.02
N ASP A 58 13.68 -0.37 6.88
CA ASP A 58 14.42 0.61 7.65
C ASP A 58 15.27 1.47 6.71
N LEU A 59 15.59 2.69 7.11
CA LEU A 59 16.41 3.57 6.30
C LEU A 59 17.78 2.92 6.05
N PRO A 60 18.12 2.56 4.79
CA PRO A 60 19.40 1.96 4.47
C PRO A 60 20.52 3.01 4.48
N GLU A 61 21.75 2.56 4.39
CA GLU A 61 22.89 3.46 4.13
C GLU A 61 22.76 4.08 2.74
N ILE A 62 22.82 5.42 2.68
CA ILE A 62 22.54 6.19 1.48
C ILE A 62 23.84 6.87 1.02
N THR A 63 24.14 6.72 -0.26
CA THR A 63 25.19 7.46 -0.95
C THR A 63 24.55 8.69 -1.60
N ASN A 64 25.00 9.88 -1.21
CA ASN A 64 24.53 11.14 -1.78
C ASN A 64 24.93 11.27 -3.24
N VAL A 65 24.01 11.78 -4.07
CA VAL A 65 24.25 12.10 -5.47
C VAL A 65 24.31 13.62 -5.62
N PRO A 66 25.41 14.19 -6.11
CA PRO A 66 25.51 15.64 -6.28
C PRO A 66 24.68 16.12 -7.48
N GLY A 67 24.19 17.36 -7.41
CA GLY A 67 23.49 18.01 -8.54
C GLY A 67 22.05 17.58 -8.76
N VAL A 68 21.45 16.87 -7.80
CA VAL A 68 20.04 16.46 -7.83
C VAL A 68 19.13 17.45 -7.08
N LYS A 69 17.83 17.31 -7.22
CA LYS A 69 16.84 18.10 -6.46
C LYS A 69 17.00 17.86 -4.95
N SER A 70 16.64 18.86 -4.13
CA SER A 70 16.82 18.83 -2.67
C SER A 70 16.12 17.64 -1.97
N TRP A 71 15.03 17.20 -2.52
CA TRP A 71 14.24 16.06 -2.00
C TRP A 71 14.73 14.67 -2.48
N ILE A 72 15.73 14.63 -3.38
CA ILE A 72 16.43 13.38 -3.71
C ILE A 72 17.52 13.19 -2.67
N VAL A 73 17.37 12.18 -1.84
CA VAL A 73 18.31 11.90 -0.75
C VAL A 73 19.60 11.28 -1.29
N GLY A 74 19.48 10.41 -2.28
CA GLY A 74 20.62 9.71 -2.89
C GLY A 74 20.23 8.32 -3.38
N VAL A 75 21.17 7.40 -3.34
CA VAL A 75 21.02 6.02 -3.78
C VAL A 75 21.49 5.07 -2.68
N ALA A 76 20.71 4.03 -2.42
CA ALA A 76 21.07 2.94 -1.51
C ALA A 76 21.29 1.64 -2.27
N ASN A 77 22.14 0.77 -1.74
CA ASN A 77 22.25 -0.61 -2.20
C ASN A 77 21.38 -1.50 -1.29
N VAL A 78 20.31 -2.04 -1.85
CA VAL A 78 19.42 -2.95 -1.14
C VAL A 78 19.48 -4.30 -1.84
N ARG A 79 20.01 -5.30 -1.15
CA ARG A 79 20.14 -6.67 -1.66
C ARG A 79 20.84 -6.78 -3.04
N GLY A 80 21.80 -5.91 -3.30
CA GLY A 80 22.54 -5.89 -4.57
C GLY A 80 21.88 -5.06 -5.68
N SER A 81 20.72 -4.46 -5.44
CA SER A 81 20.05 -3.54 -6.36
C SER A 81 20.22 -2.10 -5.90
N LEU A 82 20.45 -1.21 -6.85
CA LEU A 82 20.49 0.23 -6.57
C LEU A 82 19.08 0.78 -6.47
N LEU A 83 18.75 1.36 -5.32
CA LEU A 83 17.46 1.94 -5.00
C LEU A 83 17.61 3.47 -4.86
N PRO A 84 17.06 4.27 -5.79
CA PRO A 84 16.93 5.71 -5.59
C PRO A 84 16.06 6.01 -4.37
N ILE A 85 16.52 6.92 -3.52
CA ILE A 85 15.84 7.30 -2.28
C ILE A 85 15.39 8.75 -2.36
N MET A 86 14.12 8.98 -2.13
CA MET A 86 13.48 10.29 -2.18
C MET A 86 12.81 10.62 -0.84
N ASP A 87 12.89 11.87 -0.41
CA ASP A 87 12.23 12.38 0.79
C ASP A 87 10.83 12.88 0.42
N MET A 88 9.81 12.18 0.88
CA MET A 88 8.40 12.51 0.60
C MET A 88 8.00 13.87 1.17
N LYS A 89 8.49 14.21 2.36
CA LYS A 89 8.23 15.51 2.97
C LYS A 89 8.88 16.63 2.16
N GLY A 90 10.14 16.42 1.74
CA GLY A 90 10.86 17.35 0.88
C GLY A 90 10.16 17.56 -0.46
N PHE A 91 9.67 16.48 -1.07
CA PHE A 91 8.95 16.54 -2.34
C PHE A 91 7.58 17.25 -2.23
N LEU A 92 6.78 16.88 -1.23
CA LEU A 92 5.40 17.38 -1.09
C LEU A 92 5.32 18.75 -0.40
N LEU A 93 6.08 18.94 0.67
CA LEU A 93 5.99 20.12 1.53
C LEU A 93 7.15 21.10 1.35
N GLY A 94 8.20 20.73 0.60
CA GLY A 94 9.41 21.54 0.48
C GLY A 94 10.27 21.57 1.75
N GLU A 95 10.00 20.68 2.70
CA GLU A 95 10.69 20.60 3.98
C GLU A 95 11.36 19.25 4.16
N ASP A 96 12.63 19.24 4.50
CA ASP A 96 13.35 17.98 4.79
C ASP A 96 12.84 17.32 6.07
N ILE A 97 12.86 15.98 6.09
CA ILE A 97 12.62 15.21 7.31
C ILE A 97 13.78 15.46 8.28
N LYS A 98 13.52 16.14 9.40
CA LYS A 98 14.54 16.55 10.38
C LYS A 98 15.30 15.36 11.02
N GLN A 99 14.65 14.23 11.17
CA GLN A 99 15.21 13.01 11.77
C GLN A 99 15.03 11.82 10.83
N ARG A 100 15.65 11.88 9.64
CA ARG A 100 15.57 10.79 8.65
C ARG A 100 15.94 9.43 9.22
N SER A 101 16.87 9.37 10.16
CA SER A 101 17.30 8.11 10.81
C SER A 101 16.20 7.34 11.53
N LYS A 102 15.08 8.01 11.85
CA LYS A 102 13.88 7.38 12.43
C LYS A 102 12.80 7.08 11.37
N GLY A 103 12.98 7.57 10.16
CA GLY A 103 12.05 7.35 9.06
C GLY A 103 12.06 5.91 8.56
N ARG A 104 11.06 5.59 7.76
CA ARG A 104 10.93 4.33 7.05
C ARG A 104 10.97 4.57 5.55
N VAL A 105 11.41 3.59 4.81
CA VAL A 105 11.40 3.64 3.35
C VAL A 105 10.29 2.76 2.82
N VAL A 106 9.33 3.36 2.15
CA VAL A 106 8.30 2.66 1.39
C VAL A 106 8.79 2.50 -0.03
N VAL A 107 8.95 1.26 -0.48
CA VAL A 107 9.42 0.96 -1.83
C VAL A 107 8.21 0.77 -2.75
N ILE A 108 8.20 1.53 -3.84
CA ILE A 108 7.17 1.44 -4.88
C ILE A 108 7.81 1.08 -6.22
N ASP A 109 6.99 0.60 -7.15
CA ASP A 109 7.37 0.49 -8.56
C ASP A 109 7.10 1.82 -9.28
N TYR A 110 8.12 2.34 -9.95
CA TYR A 110 7.96 3.44 -10.85
C TYR A 110 8.47 3.06 -12.25
N LYS A 111 7.54 2.83 -13.18
CA LYS A 111 7.85 2.44 -14.57
C LYS A 111 8.81 1.25 -14.69
N GLY A 112 8.67 0.26 -13.80
CA GLY A 112 9.52 -0.94 -13.77
C GLY A 112 10.81 -0.78 -12.98
N PHE A 113 11.01 0.36 -12.29
CA PHE A 113 12.14 0.61 -11.41
C PHE A 113 11.67 0.78 -9.97
N ASP A 114 12.35 0.11 -9.06
CA ASP A 114 12.09 0.28 -7.64
C ASP A 114 12.59 1.65 -7.17
N THR A 115 11.74 2.36 -6.43
CA THR A 115 12.03 3.68 -5.88
C THR A 115 11.66 3.69 -4.40
N GLY A 116 12.57 4.12 -3.54
CA GLY A 116 12.37 4.24 -2.10
C GLY A 116 11.91 5.64 -1.72
N LEU A 117 10.80 5.70 -1.02
CA LEU A 117 10.19 6.92 -0.53
C LEU A 117 10.32 7.00 0.98
N VAL A 118 11.08 7.95 1.50
CA VAL A 118 11.24 8.16 2.94
C VAL A 118 10.02 8.85 3.49
N VAL A 119 9.38 8.22 4.47
CA VAL A 119 8.27 8.74 5.26
C VAL A 119 8.67 8.87 6.71
N GLU A 120 8.02 9.74 7.48
CA GLU A 120 8.41 9.98 8.88
C GLU A 120 8.04 8.81 9.78
N GLU A 121 6.92 8.13 9.50
CA GLU A 121 6.41 7.01 10.28
C GLU A 121 5.56 6.08 9.42
N VAL A 122 5.56 4.80 9.74
CA VAL A 122 4.66 3.80 9.15
C VAL A 122 3.86 3.15 10.28
N TYR A 123 2.54 3.19 10.14
CA TYR A 123 1.59 2.63 11.12
C TYR A 123 1.25 1.16 10.84
N GLY A 124 1.84 0.56 9.80
CA GLY A 124 1.58 -0.81 9.40
C GLY A 124 0.38 -0.97 8.49
N MET A 125 -0.02 -2.21 8.26
CA MET A 125 -1.17 -2.57 7.42
C MET A 125 -2.47 -2.29 8.16
N ARG A 126 -3.44 -1.76 7.42
CA ARG A 126 -4.81 -1.51 7.87
C ARG A 126 -5.78 -2.16 6.90
N HIS A 127 -6.85 -2.71 7.45
CA HIS A 127 -7.91 -3.38 6.72
C HIS A 127 -9.18 -2.56 6.84
N PHE A 128 -9.79 -2.23 5.71
CA PHE A 128 -11.04 -1.48 5.65
C PHE A 128 -12.09 -2.28 4.90
N ARG A 129 -13.32 -2.16 5.33
CA ARG A 129 -14.49 -2.75 4.66
C ARG A 129 -15.11 -1.70 3.74
N GLU A 130 -15.93 -2.16 2.79
CA GLU A 130 -16.67 -1.26 1.89
C GLU A 130 -17.45 -0.17 2.65
N GLY A 131 -18.00 -0.50 3.81
CA GLY A 131 -18.74 0.43 4.68
C GLY A 131 -17.87 1.49 5.38
N ASP A 132 -16.56 1.33 5.40
CA ASP A 132 -15.64 2.28 6.04
C ASP A 132 -15.27 3.45 5.10
N SER A 133 -15.61 3.33 3.81
CA SER A 133 -15.41 4.40 2.83
C SER A 133 -16.27 5.63 3.16
N THR A 134 -15.67 6.80 3.11
CA THR A 134 -16.34 8.07 3.40
C THR A 134 -16.02 9.13 2.37
N SER A 135 -16.99 10.01 2.09
CA SER A 135 -16.78 11.22 1.31
C SER A 135 -16.25 12.40 2.14
N ASP A 136 -16.23 12.23 3.47
CA ASP A 136 -15.68 13.21 4.40
C ASP A 136 -14.16 13.08 4.46
N ILE A 137 -13.49 13.77 3.54
CA ILE A 137 -12.02 13.80 3.47
C ILE A 137 -11.55 14.85 4.47
N PRO A 138 -10.76 14.44 5.49
CA PRO A 138 -10.22 15.41 6.44
C PRO A 138 -9.29 16.40 5.74
N GLU A 139 -9.17 17.57 6.32
CA GLU A 139 -8.29 18.61 5.81
C GLU A 139 -6.83 18.09 5.82
N VAL A 140 -6.23 18.06 4.65
CA VAL A 140 -4.81 17.75 4.46
C VAL A 140 -4.12 18.97 3.88
N ASN A 141 -2.77 19.00 3.97
CA ASN A 141 -2.00 20.09 3.37
C ASN A 141 -2.33 20.21 1.86
N GLU A 142 -2.46 21.45 1.38
CA GLU A 142 -2.79 21.76 -0.02
C GLU A 142 -1.84 21.06 -1.03
N SER A 143 -0.58 20.89 -0.66
CA SER A 143 0.41 20.20 -1.49
C SER A 143 0.21 18.68 -1.55
N ILE A 144 -0.50 18.10 -0.59
CA ILE A 144 -0.83 16.66 -0.53
C ILE A 144 -2.18 16.39 -1.20
N SER A 145 -3.11 17.32 -1.08
CA SER A 145 -4.50 17.21 -1.56
C SER A 145 -4.65 16.69 -3.01
N PRO A 146 -3.81 17.10 -3.99
CA PRO A 146 -3.92 16.61 -5.38
C PRO A 146 -3.75 15.08 -5.53
N TYR A 147 -3.07 14.45 -4.57
CA TYR A 147 -2.78 13.00 -4.59
C TYR A 147 -3.76 12.19 -3.77
N ILE A 148 -4.79 12.82 -3.17
CA ILE A 148 -5.83 12.12 -2.42
C ILE A 148 -6.94 11.66 -3.37
N GLU A 149 -7.37 10.40 -3.21
CA GLU A 149 -8.42 9.77 -4.02
C GLU A 149 -9.72 9.55 -3.25
N GLY A 150 -9.67 9.61 -1.93
CA GLY A 150 -10.80 9.37 -1.06
C GLY A 150 -10.36 9.28 0.39
N ALA A 151 -11.21 8.76 1.24
CA ALA A 151 -10.88 8.49 2.63
C ALA A 151 -11.63 7.28 3.17
N PHE A 152 -11.07 6.65 4.19
CA PHE A 152 -11.75 5.69 5.05
C PHE A 152 -11.91 6.29 6.45
N LYS A 153 -12.98 5.90 7.14
CA LYS A 153 -13.22 6.22 8.54
C LYS A 153 -13.32 4.92 9.34
N GLN A 154 -12.47 4.79 10.34
CA GLN A 154 -12.48 3.64 11.24
C GLN A 154 -12.17 4.14 12.67
N ASP A 155 -12.97 3.73 13.66
CA ASP A 155 -12.78 4.06 15.07
C ASP A 155 -12.56 5.57 15.32
N GLU A 156 -13.39 6.44 14.70
CA GLU A 156 -13.29 7.91 14.74
C GLU A 156 -12.03 8.51 14.08
N GLU A 157 -11.14 7.69 13.52
CA GLU A 157 -9.99 8.13 12.75
C GLU A 157 -10.33 8.19 11.26
N HIS A 158 -9.92 9.28 10.60
CA HIS A 158 -10.00 9.42 9.16
C HIS A 158 -8.65 9.11 8.52
N TRP A 159 -8.70 8.33 7.46
CA TRP A 159 -7.54 7.89 6.69
C TRP A 159 -7.67 8.34 5.24
N PRO A 160 -7.15 9.54 4.88
CA PRO A 160 -7.08 9.95 3.48
C PRO A 160 -6.25 8.96 2.66
N VAL A 161 -6.81 8.53 1.54
CA VAL A 161 -6.17 7.58 0.62
C VAL A 161 -5.24 8.33 -0.31
N PHE A 162 -3.95 8.15 -0.12
CA PHE A 162 -2.89 8.73 -0.94
C PHE A 162 -2.56 7.81 -2.12
N SER A 163 -2.54 8.35 -3.33
CA SER A 163 -2.21 7.62 -4.54
C SER A 163 -0.76 7.85 -4.94
N PHE A 164 0.05 6.82 -4.82
CA PHE A 164 1.41 6.85 -5.36
C PHE A 164 1.42 6.97 -6.90
N ASN A 165 0.41 6.42 -7.56
CA ASN A 165 0.28 6.53 -9.01
C ASN A 165 0.14 7.99 -9.45
N LYS A 166 -0.79 8.75 -8.85
CA LYS A 166 -0.94 10.19 -9.14
C LYS A 166 0.34 10.97 -8.85
N MET A 167 1.03 10.63 -7.76
CA MET A 167 2.28 11.29 -7.41
C MET A 167 3.38 11.01 -8.45
N THR A 168 3.48 9.78 -8.92
CA THR A 168 4.49 9.41 -9.93
C THR A 168 4.20 9.96 -11.32
N GLU A 169 2.96 10.37 -11.59
CA GLU A 169 2.55 11.07 -12.81
C GLU A 169 2.91 12.57 -12.77
N ASP A 170 3.23 13.13 -11.60
CA ASP A 170 3.67 14.53 -11.47
C ASP A 170 4.98 14.73 -12.22
N GLU A 171 5.02 15.76 -13.07
CA GLU A 171 6.21 16.10 -13.87
C GLU A 171 7.44 16.35 -12.98
N ARG A 172 7.26 16.90 -11.79
CA ARG A 172 8.35 17.13 -10.82
C ARG A 172 8.98 15.81 -10.38
N PHE A 173 8.13 14.77 -10.15
CA PHE A 173 8.62 13.45 -9.79
C PHE A 173 9.37 12.79 -10.94
N ALA A 174 8.82 12.88 -12.16
CA ALA A 174 9.44 12.34 -13.35
C ALA A 174 10.82 12.97 -13.66
N GLN A 175 11.00 14.28 -13.39
CA GLN A 175 12.27 14.99 -13.59
C GLN A 175 13.35 14.60 -12.58
N ALA A 176 13.00 13.94 -11.50
CA ALA A 176 13.92 13.50 -10.47
C ALA A 176 14.43 12.07 -10.68
N ALA A 177 13.68 11.28 -11.41
CA ALA A 177 14.00 9.90 -11.70
C ALA A 177 14.91 9.72 -12.94
N LEU A 178 15.44 10.82 -13.49
CA LEU A 178 16.34 10.82 -14.67
C LEU A 178 17.80 10.88 -14.26
#